data_aa5754d0334e341a60a13b6532458967
#
_entry.id   aa5754d0334e341a60a13b6532458967
#
_cell.length_a   1.000
_cell.length_b   1.000
_cell.length_c   1.000
_cell.angle_alpha   90.00
_cell.angle_beta   90.00
_cell.angle_gamma   90.00
#
_symmetry.space_group_name_H-M   'P 1'
#
loop_
_entity.id
_entity.type
_entity.pdbx_description
1 polymer ?
#
loop_
_entity_poly.entity_id
_entity_poly.type
_entity_poly.pdbx_seq_one_letter_code
_entity_poly.pdbx_strand_id
1 'polypeptide(L)'
;MSDDVQSGWVQRPTIRDIARAAGVSVSTVSHVLNEYGDISAETEHRVREVMEQLNYYPSALARRLVAKRSYVLQLLLFAVEGLHHPFFYEVTCGITAEVEKAGYELVLGVKDTRDRRWRETLRRCYEAKVEGIMLMGTLPSAKVLAEVRASGVPAVMIDIPFEGPRVT
;
A
#
# COMPACT_ATOMS: atom_id res chain seq x y z
N MET A 1 21.03 37.40 -4.41
CA MET A 1 19.58 37.33 -4.25
C MET A 1 19.22 35.87 -4.14
N SER A 2 19.13 35.40 -2.91
CA SER A 2 18.86 33.98 -2.59
C SER A 2 17.35 33.86 -2.39
N ASP A 3 16.65 33.24 -3.33
CA ASP A 3 15.24 32.95 -3.22
C ASP A 3 15.06 31.81 -2.23
N ASP A 4 14.64 32.17 -1.01
CA ASP A 4 14.07 31.25 -0.03
C ASP A 4 12.75 30.68 -0.60
N VAL A 5 12.85 29.54 -1.26
CA VAL A 5 11.68 28.69 -1.50
C VAL A 5 11.30 28.06 -0.18
N GLN A 6 10.57 28.82 0.65
CA GLN A 6 9.86 28.26 1.79
C GLN A 6 8.86 27.24 1.24
N SER A 7 9.16 25.97 1.47
CA SER A 7 8.27 24.84 1.21
C SER A 7 7.00 25.03 2.05
N GLY A 8 5.95 25.59 1.43
CA GLY A 8 4.62 25.76 2.01
C GLY A 8 3.90 24.43 2.21
N TRP A 9 4.51 23.52 2.94
CA TRP A 9 3.83 22.33 3.42
C TRP A 9 2.85 22.79 4.52
N VAL A 10 1.58 22.82 4.19
CA VAL A 10 0.51 23.00 5.18
C VAL A 10 0.76 21.98 6.29
N GLN A 11 1.03 22.47 7.50
CA GLN A 11 1.30 21.61 8.65
C GLN A 11 0.04 20.78 8.93
N ARG A 12 0.08 19.50 8.57
CA ARG A 12 -1.07 18.60 8.75
C ARG A 12 -1.29 18.38 10.26
N PRO A 13 -2.55 18.43 10.71
CA PRO A 13 -2.85 18.16 12.12
C PRO A 13 -2.34 16.77 12.50
N THR A 14 -1.91 16.63 13.73
CA THR A 14 -1.39 15.39 14.31
C THR A 14 -2.42 14.78 15.26
N ILE A 15 -2.23 13.50 15.63
CA ILE A 15 -3.07 12.84 16.65
C ILE A 15 -3.07 13.63 17.98
N ARG A 16 -2.00 14.35 18.31
CA ARG A 16 -1.92 15.20 19.51
C ARG A 16 -2.82 16.42 19.42
N ASP A 17 -2.98 16.97 18.22
CA ASP A 17 -3.85 18.12 17.99
C ASP A 17 -5.31 17.70 18.11
N ILE A 18 -5.67 16.51 17.60
CA ILE A 18 -7.00 15.91 17.79
C ILE A 18 -7.28 15.67 19.27
N ALA A 19 -6.35 15.05 19.99
CA ALA A 19 -6.51 14.78 21.42
C ALA A 19 -6.76 16.06 22.21
N ARG A 20 -5.99 17.12 21.93
CA ARG A 20 -6.13 18.43 22.56
C ARG A 20 -7.48 19.06 22.23
N ALA A 21 -7.91 19.08 20.98
CA ALA A 21 -9.16 19.67 20.54
C ALA A 21 -10.39 18.92 21.05
N ALA A 22 -10.34 17.57 21.10
CA ALA A 22 -11.40 16.74 21.63
C ALA A 22 -11.44 16.64 23.17
N GLY A 23 -10.42 17.18 23.87
CA GLY A 23 -10.33 17.11 25.34
C GLY A 23 -10.13 15.70 25.88
N VAL A 24 -9.38 14.85 25.15
CA VAL A 24 -9.11 13.46 25.51
C VAL A 24 -7.62 13.14 25.45
N SER A 25 -7.24 11.95 25.92
CA SER A 25 -5.85 11.49 25.79
C SER A 25 -5.53 11.03 24.37
N VAL A 26 -4.24 11.02 23.99
CA VAL A 26 -3.78 10.47 22.71
C VAL A 26 -4.13 8.98 22.59
N SER A 27 -4.08 8.23 23.70
CA SER A 27 -4.51 6.82 23.72
C SER A 27 -5.98 6.68 23.42
N THR A 28 -6.86 7.56 23.95
CA THR A 28 -8.29 7.56 23.62
C THR A 28 -8.52 7.78 22.13
N VAL A 29 -7.85 8.76 21.52
CA VAL A 29 -7.93 8.95 20.05
C VAL A 29 -7.44 7.72 19.30
N SER A 30 -6.34 7.11 19.74
CA SER A 30 -5.84 5.87 19.13
C SER A 30 -6.83 4.72 19.23
N HIS A 31 -7.53 4.56 20.34
CA HIS A 31 -8.56 3.54 20.52
C HIS A 31 -9.75 3.76 19.59
N VAL A 32 -10.21 5.01 19.43
CA VAL A 32 -11.25 5.38 18.46
C VAL A 32 -10.81 5.03 17.04
N LEU A 33 -9.57 5.35 16.66
CA LEU A 33 -9.03 5.08 15.33
C LEU A 33 -8.89 3.58 15.00
N ASN A 34 -8.68 2.76 16.02
CA ASN A 34 -8.50 1.30 15.87
C ASN A 34 -9.77 0.51 16.24
N GLU A 35 -10.90 1.19 16.53
CA GLU A 35 -12.20 0.58 16.80
C GLU A 35 -12.17 -0.50 17.92
N TYR A 36 -11.40 -0.25 18.99
CA TYR A 36 -11.26 -1.23 20.08
C TYR A 36 -12.54 -1.44 20.92
N GLY A 37 -13.57 -0.58 20.74
CA GLY A 37 -14.89 -0.75 21.36
C GLY A 37 -14.95 -0.47 22.87
N ASP A 38 -13.86 0.00 23.47
CA ASP A 38 -13.74 0.34 24.89
C ASP A 38 -14.01 1.83 25.19
N ILE A 39 -14.38 2.61 24.18
CA ILE A 39 -14.66 4.04 24.27
C ILE A 39 -16.18 4.26 24.18
N SER A 40 -16.70 5.18 24.99
CA SER A 40 -18.13 5.53 24.93
C SER A 40 -18.49 6.15 23.57
N ALA A 41 -19.70 5.86 23.07
CA ALA A 41 -20.19 6.39 21.80
C ALA A 41 -20.13 7.92 21.73
N GLU A 42 -20.39 8.62 22.86
CA GLU A 42 -20.29 10.07 22.95
C GLU A 42 -18.84 10.56 22.71
N THR A 43 -17.87 9.91 23.33
CA THR A 43 -16.45 10.25 23.17
C THR A 43 -15.97 9.94 21.76
N GLU A 44 -16.38 8.81 21.19
CA GLU A 44 -16.07 8.44 19.81
C GLU A 44 -16.61 9.48 18.83
N HIS A 45 -17.89 9.86 18.97
CA HIS A 45 -18.50 10.88 18.12
C HIS A 45 -17.75 12.20 18.18
N ARG A 46 -17.45 12.70 19.39
CA ARG A 46 -16.70 13.94 19.59
C ARG A 46 -15.31 13.90 18.93
N VAL A 47 -14.58 12.78 19.04
CA VAL A 47 -13.28 12.62 18.42
C VAL A 47 -13.41 12.64 16.89
N ARG A 48 -14.40 11.95 16.31
CA ARG A 48 -14.65 11.92 14.86
C ARG A 48 -15.02 13.30 14.32
N GLU A 49 -15.88 14.06 15.03
CA GLU A 49 -16.22 15.44 14.65
C GLU A 49 -14.99 16.35 14.61
N VAL A 50 -14.12 16.28 15.63
CA VAL A 50 -12.87 17.05 15.65
C VAL A 50 -11.94 16.66 14.51
N MET A 51 -11.87 15.38 14.17
CA MET A 51 -11.08 14.91 13.02
C MET A 51 -11.58 15.51 11.70
N GLU A 52 -12.88 15.55 11.51
CA GLU A 52 -13.50 16.17 10.32
C GLU A 52 -13.22 17.67 10.26
N GLN A 53 -13.46 18.39 11.36
CA GLN A 53 -13.23 19.83 11.46
C GLN A 53 -11.79 20.23 11.16
N LEU A 54 -10.82 19.43 11.59
CA LEU A 54 -9.41 19.66 11.38
C LEU A 54 -8.86 19.02 10.09
N ASN A 55 -9.71 18.38 9.28
CA ASN A 55 -9.29 17.60 8.11
C ASN A 55 -8.15 16.62 8.45
N TYR A 56 -8.25 15.97 9.61
CA TYR A 56 -7.27 14.99 10.05
C TYR A 56 -7.55 13.63 9.44
N TYR A 57 -6.61 13.14 8.68
CA TYR A 57 -6.61 11.77 8.17
C TYR A 57 -5.55 10.95 8.90
N PRO A 58 -5.95 9.82 9.53
CA PRO A 58 -5.00 8.95 10.21
C PRO A 58 -3.86 8.53 9.28
N SER A 59 -2.64 8.67 9.75
CA SER A 59 -1.47 8.26 8.97
C SER A 59 -1.53 6.77 8.67
N ALA A 60 -1.56 6.39 7.38
CA ALA A 60 -1.46 5.00 6.96
C ALA A 60 -0.20 4.34 7.55
N LEU A 61 0.91 5.08 7.62
CA LEU A 61 2.15 4.60 8.22
C LEU A 61 1.98 4.26 9.71
N ALA A 62 1.29 5.11 10.49
CA ALA A 62 1.04 4.84 11.91
C ALA A 62 0.16 3.60 12.09
N ARG A 63 -0.90 3.45 11.29
CA ARG A 63 -1.76 2.24 11.30
C ARG A 63 -0.96 0.98 10.96
N ARG A 64 -0.11 1.05 9.93
CA ARG A 64 0.78 -0.05 9.52
C ARG A 64 1.76 -0.46 10.61
N LEU A 65 2.31 0.49 11.37
CA LEU A 65 3.21 0.21 12.49
C LEU A 65 2.50 -0.53 13.62
N VAL A 66 1.28 -0.13 13.98
CA VAL A 66 0.48 -0.80 15.02
C VAL A 66 0.05 -2.19 14.57
N ALA A 67 -0.44 -2.33 13.36
CA ALA A 67 -0.89 -3.60 12.79
C ALA A 67 0.26 -4.56 12.45
N LYS A 68 1.50 -4.09 12.42
CA LYS A 68 2.69 -4.82 11.92
C LYS A 68 2.50 -5.36 10.49
N ARG A 69 1.64 -4.72 9.71
CA ARG A 69 1.30 -5.06 8.33
C ARG A 69 1.39 -3.83 7.45
N SER A 70 1.76 -4.01 6.18
CA SER A 70 1.85 -2.87 5.25
C SER A 70 0.53 -2.59 4.54
N TYR A 71 -0.30 -3.61 4.34
CA TYR A 71 -1.48 -3.55 3.47
C TYR A 71 -1.15 -3.05 2.06
N VAL A 72 0.01 -3.45 1.55
CA VAL A 72 0.47 -3.10 0.20
C VAL A 72 0.66 -4.35 -0.63
N LEU A 73 0.05 -4.36 -1.80
CA LEU A 73 0.29 -5.34 -2.86
C LEU A 73 1.00 -4.67 -4.04
N GLN A 74 1.88 -5.41 -4.70
CA GLN A 74 2.61 -4.94 -5.87
C GLN A 74 2.12 -5.65 -7.11
N LEU A 75 1.63 -4.92 -8.11
CA LEU A 75 1.39 -5.43 -9.45
C LEU A 75 2.57 -5.05 -10.36
N LEU A 76 3.21 -6.04 -10.95
CA LEU A 76 4.32 -5.87 -11.89
C LEU A 76 3.88 -6.29 -13.28
N LEU A 77 3.77 -5.32 -14.17
CA LEU A 77 3.44 -5.52 -15.58
C LEU A 77 4.71 -5.71 -16.41
N PHE A 78 4.75 -6.81 -17.13
CA PHE A 78 5.81 -7.14 -18.08
C PHE A 78 5.33 -6.94 -19.52
N ALA A 79 5.13 -5.72 -19.92
CA ALA A 79 4.77 -5.42 -21.29
C ALA A 79 4.84 -3.94 -21.55
N VAL A 80 5.97 -3.45 -21.99
CA VAL A 80 6.05 -2.06 -22.45
C VAL A 80 5.13 -1.83 -23.65
N GLU A 81 5.01 -2.82 -24.54
CA GLU A 81 4.13 -2.78 -25.72
C GLU A 81 2.68 -3.18 -25.41
N GLY A 82 2.44 -3.96 -24.37
CA GLY A 82 1.12 -4.50 -24.02
C GLY A 82 0.24 -3.58 -23.18
N LEU A 83 0.76 -2.45 -22.66
CA LEU A 83 -0.04 -1.49 -21.87
C LEU A 83 -1.24 -0.92 -22.63
N HIS A 84 -1.19 -0.92 -23.96
CA HIS A 84 -2.30 -0.49 -24.81
C HIS A 84 -3.33 -1.60 -25.10
N HIS A 85 -3.05 -2.84 -24.71
CA HIS A 85 -3.99 -3.94 -24.94
C HIS A 85 -5.13 -3.90 -23.92
N PRO A 86 -6.41 -3.88 -24.33
CA PRO A 86 -7.56 -3.77 -23.44
C PRO A 86 -7.57 -4.78 -22.29
N PHE A 87 -7.10 -6.00 -22.52
CA PHE A 87 -6.99 -7.05 -21.50
C PHE A 87 -6.23 -6.57 -20.25
N PHE A 88 -5.06 -5.96 -20.41
CA PHE A 88 -4.25 -5.52 -19.26
C PHE A 88 -4.95 -4.39 -18.48
N TYR A 89 -5.65 -3.52 -19.20
CA TYR A 89 -6.45 -2.47 -18.58
C TYR A 89 -7.61 -3.05 -17.75
N GLU A 90 -8.41 -3.92 -18.33
CA GLU A 90 -9.57 -4.52 -17.68
C GLU A 90 -9.16 -5.33 -16.45
N VAL A 91 -8.12 -6.17 -16.57
CA VAL A 91 -7.61 -6.96 -15.44
C VAL A 91 -7.07 -6.05 -14.34
N THR A 92 -6.32 -4.98 -14.69
CA THR A 92 -5.81 -4.04 -13.69
C THR A 92 -6.94 -3.32 -12.96
N CYS A 93 -8.01 -2.91 -13.67
CA CYS A 93 -9.19 -2.31 -13.04
C CYS A 93 -9.87 -3.29 -12.07
N GLY A 94 -10.03 -4.55 -12.47
CA GLY A 94 -10.60 -5.60 -11.61
C GLY A 94 -9.76 -5.85 -10.36
N ILE A 95 -8.45 -5.97 -10.52
CA ILE A 95 -7.51 -6.12 -9.40
C ILE A 95 -7.61 -4.93 -8.45
N THR A 96 -7.58 -3.71 -8.97
CA THR A 96 -7.65 -2.49 -8.16
C THR A 96 -8.92 -2.47 -7.30
N ALA A 97 -10.08 -2.76 -7.90
CA ALA A 97 -11.36 -2.77 -7.20
C ALA A 97 -11.38 -3.80 -6.05
N GLU A 98 -10.86 -5.01 -6.26
CA GLU A 98 -10.84 -6.04 -5.22
C GLU A 98 -9.79 -5.75 -4.14
N VAL A 99 -8.65 -5.19 -4.50
CA VAL A 99 -7.58 -4.79 -3.57
C VAL A 99 -8.08 -3.68 -2.64
N GLU A 100 -8.79 -2.67 -3.18
CA GLU A 100 -9.39 -1.58 -2.41
C GLU A 100 -10.48 -2.08 -1.45
N LYS A 101 -11.37 -2.96 -1.91
CA LYS A 101 -12.39 -3.59 -1.04
C LYS A 101 -11.77 -4.36 0.13
N ALA A 102 -10.62 -4.98 -0.10
CA ALA A 102 -9.88 -5.70 0.94
C ALA A 102 -9.07 -4.78 1.87
N GLY A 103 -9.10 -3.46 1.67
CA GLY A 103 -8.38 -2.48 2.47
C GLY A 103 -6.88 -2.41 2.20
N TYR A 104 -6.45 -2.89 1.01
CA TYR A 104 -5.06 -2.82 0.57
C TYR A 104 -4.82 -1.65 -0.40
N GLU A 105 -3.57 -1.24 -0.48
CA GLU A 105 -3.08 -0.33 -1.53
C GLU A 105 -2.39 -1.15 -2.64
N LEU A 106 -2.66 -0.79 -3.90
CA LEU A 106 -2.01 -1.40 -5.05
C LEU A 106 -0.92 -0.48 -5.57
N VAL A 107 0.32 -0.97 -5.61
CA VAL A 107 1.44 -0.29 -6.25
C VAL A 107 1.68 -0.92 -7.62
N LEU A 108 1.49 -0.12 -8.67
CA LEU A 108 1.73 -0.55 -10.05
C LEU A 108 3.19 -0.28 -10.44
N GLY A 109 3.87 -1.30 -10.94
CA GLY A 109 5.19 -1.19 -11.54
C GLY A 109 5.20 -1.75 -12.96
N VAL A 110 5.74 -0.98 -13.90
CA VAL A 110 5.95 -1.46 -15.28
C VAL A 110 7.40 -1.85 -15.46
N LYS A 111 7.63 -3.02 -16.03
CA LYS A 111 8.96 -3.58 -16.26
C LYS A 111 9.16 -3.95 -17.72
N ASP A 112 10.29 -3.56 -18.27
CA ASP A 112 10.78 -4.12 -19.53
C ASP A 112 11.22 -5.58 -19.27
N THR A 113 10.82 -6.50 -20.14
CA THR A 113 11.24 -7.91 -20.08
C THR A 113 12.75 -8.08 -20.14
N ARG A 114 13.46 -7.11 -20.69
CA ARG A 114 14.94 -7.05 -20.78
C ARG A 114 15.60 -6.45 -19.53
N ASP A 115 14.82 -5.91 -18.58
CA ASP A 115 15.38 -5.31 -17.36
C ASP A 115 16.00 -6.39 -16.47
N ARG A 116 17.31 -6.30 -16.28
CA ARG A 116 18.09 -7.25 -15.47
C ARG A 116 18.10 -6.89 -13.98
N ARG A 117 17.44 -5.81 -13.56
CA ARG A 117 17.47 -5.29 -12.18
C ARG A 117 16.40 -5.89 -11.28
N TRP A 118 16.10 -7.16 -11.47
CA TRP A 118 15.07 -7.85 -10.70
C TRP A 118 15.34 -7.90 -9.21
N ARG A 119 16.58 -8.18 -8.84
CA ARG A 119 16.99 -8.19 -7.43
C ARG A 119 16.73 -6.86 -6.75
N GLU A 120 16.96 -5.76 -7.44
CA GLU A 120 16.66 -4.43 -6.91
C GLU A 120 15.14 -4.22 -6.75
N THR A 121 14.34 -4.69 -7.70
CA THR A 121 12.88 -4.63 -7.59
C THR A 121 12.37 -5.44 -6.39
N LEU A 122 12.83 -6.68 -6.24
CA LEU A 122 12.48 -7.51 -5.10
C LEU A 122 12.97 -6.92 -3.78
N ARG A 123 14.18 -6.35 -3.76
CA ARG A 123 14.69 -5.64 -2.58
C ARG A 123 13.79 -4.48 -2.18
N ARG A 124 13.33 -3.67 -3.13
CA ARG A 124 12.38 -2.58 -2.89
C ARG A 124 11.03 -3.10 -2.34
N CYS A 125 10.50 -4.19 -2.90
CA CYS A 125 9.30 -4.83 -2.38
C CYS A 125 9.48 -5.27 -0.91
N TYR A 126 10.65 -5.84 -0.61
CA TYR A 126 10.99 -6.25 0.75
C TYR A 126 11.12 -5.06 1.71
N GLU A 127 11.85 -4.01 1.32
CA GLU A 127 12.03 -2.78 2.10
C GLU A 127 10.69 -2.06 2.36
N ALA A 128 9.81 -2.06 1.35
CA ALA A 128 8.44 -1.53 1.47
C ALA A 128 7.49 -2.46 2.23
N LYS A 129 7.96 -3.64 2.64
CA LYS A 129 7.16 -4.69 3.30
C LYS A 129 5.92 -5.07 2.50
N VAL A 130 6.04 -5.16 1.18
CA VAL A 130 4.96 -5.62 0.30
C VAL A 130 4.50 -7.01 0.74
N GLU A 131 3.19 -7.19 0.94
CA GLU A 131 2.61 -8.44 1.44
C GLU A 131 2.35 -9.48 0.35
N GLY A 132 2.34 -9.05 -0.91
CA GLY A 132 2.20 -9.94 -2.06
C GLY A 132 2.57 -9.26 -3.37
N ILE A 133 2.99 -10.06 -4.33
CA ILE A 133 3.37 -9.61 -5.67
C ILE A 133 2.49 -10.30 -6.70
N MET A 134 1.92 -9.55 -7.61
CA MET A 134 1.23 -10.05 -8.80
C MET A 134 2.09 -9.77 -10.02
N LEU A 135 2.30 -10.79 -10.84
CA LEU A 135 3.08 -10.73 -12.07
C LEU A 135 2.14 -10.92 -13.26
N MET A 136 2.11 -9.99 -14.19
CA MET A 136 1.22 -10.04 -15.35
C MET A 136 1.95 -9.63 -16.62
N GLY A 137 1.65 -10.30 -17.73
CA GLY A 137 2.20 -10.00 -19.05
C GLY A 137 3.16 -11.06 -19.59
N THR A 138 4.24 -10.66 -20.27
CA THR A 138 5.18 -11.58 -20.87
C THR A 138 5.90 -12.43 -19.82
N LEU A 139 6.07 -13.72 -20.09
CA LEU A 139 6.73 -14.67 -19.20
C LEU A 139 8.14 -14.16 -18.81
N PRO A 140 8.39 -13.93 -17.50
CA PRO A 140 9.73 -13.61 -17.03
C PRO A 140 10.69 -14.77 -17.26
N SER A 141 11.99 -14.49 -17.35
CA SER A 141 12.97 -15.57 -17.47
C SER A 141 12.92 -16.52 -16.26
N ALA A 142 13.29 -17.79 -16.45
CA ALA A 142 13.38 -18.76 -15.36
C ALA A 142 14.19 -18.26 -14.15
N LYS A 143 15.19 -17.42 -14.40
CA LYS A 143 15.99 -16.78 -13.34
C LYS A 143 15.15 -15.83 -12.48
N VAL A 144 14.31 -15.02 -13.11
CA VAL A 144 13.40 -14.09 -12.39
C VAL A 144 12.42 -14.86 -11.54
N LEU A 145 11.83 -15.92 -12.09
CA LEU A 145 10.90 -16.78 -11.36
C LEU A 145 11.58 -17.43 -10.14
N ALA A 146 12.81 -17.90 -10.31
CA ALA A 146 13.60 -18.44 -9.20
C ALA A 146 13.88 -17.38 -8.11
N GLU A 147 14.19 -16.15 -8.49
CA GLU A 147 14.42 -15.04 -7.54
C GLU A 147 13.13 -14.65 -6.80
N VAL A 148 11.99 -14.56 -7.49
CA VAL A 148 10.68 -14.33 -6.86
C VAL A 148 10.37 -15.43 -5.85
N ARG A 149 10.55 -16.68 -6.23
CA ARG A 149 10.34 -17.83 -5.34
C ARG A 149 11.26 -17.78 -4.11
N ALA A 150 12.53 -17.46 -4.30
CA ALA A 150 13.52 -17.36 -3.24
C ALA A 150 13.27 -16.17 -2.29
N SER A 151 12.54 -15.14 -2.72
CA SER A 151 12.22 -13.98 -1.89
C SER A 151 11.32 -14.30 -0.70
N GLY A 152 10.55 -15.38 -0.76
CA GLY A 152 9.57 -15.76 0.25
C GLY A 152 8.32 -14.86 0.29
N VAL A 153 8.23 -13.83 -0.56
CA VAL A 153 7.02 -13.01 -0.69
C VAL A 153 5.97 -13.80 -1.47
N PRO A 154 4.72 -13.89 -0.99
CA PRO A 154 3.63 -14.51 -1.74
C PRO A 154 3.52 -13.89 -3.14
N ALA A 155 3.42 -14.73 -4.17
CA ALA A 155 3.33 -14.25 -5.54
C ALA A 155 2.22 -14.97 -6.31
N VAL A 156 1.51 -14.20 -7.13
CA VAL A 156 0.48 -14.68 -8.07
C VAL A 156 0.94 -14.35 -9.49
N MET A 157 0.77 -15.29 -10.40
CA MET A 157 1.06 -15.10 -11.81
C MET A 157 -0.24 -15.09 -12.60
N ILE A 158 -0.43 -14.05 -13.40
CA ILE A 158 -1.63 -13.86 -14.20
C ILE A 158 -1.26 -14.16 -15.65
N ASP A 159 -1.90 -15.20 -16.21
CA ASP A 159 -1.64 -15.71 -17.56
C ASP A 159 -0.19 -16.19 -17.79
N ILE A 160 0.47 -16.63 -16.71
CA ILE A 160 1.82 -17.17 -16.75
C ILE A 160 1.80 -18.54 -16.08
N PRO A 161 2.03 -19.66 -16.81
CA PRO A 161 2.08 -20.99 -16.21
C PRO A 161 3.30 -21.10 -15.29
N PHE A 162 3.05 -21.33 -14.01
CA PHE A 162 4.11 -21.56 -13.02
C PHE A 162 3.62 -22.43 -11.87
N GLU A 163 4.40 -23.42 -11.52
CA GLU A 163 4.13 -24.31 -10.38
C GLU A 163 5.13 -24.10 -9.26
N GLY A 164 4.64 -23.95 -8.03
CA GLY A 164 5.49 -23.84 -6.86
C GLY A 164 4.76 -23.41 -5.61
N PRO A 165 5.32 -23.64 -4.42
CA PRO A 165 4.73 -23.20 -3.17
C PRO A 165 4.67 -21.66 -3.12
N ARG A 166 3.54 -21.12 -2.65
CA ARG A 166 3.23 -19.68 -2.54
C ARG A 166 3.16 -18.93 -3.88
N VAL A 167 3.00 -19.66 -4.98
CA VAL A 167 2.77 -19.09 -6.30
C VAL A 167 1.54 -19.79 -6.89
N THR A 168 0.59 -19.02 -7.38
CA THR A 168 -0.62 -19.46 -8.07
C THR A 168 -0.86 -18.64 -9.33
#